data_3b25ddec65f00c7cb5e5d8c45b62c071
#
_entry.id   3b25ddec65f00c7cb5e5d8c45b62c071
#
_cell.length_a   1.000
_cell.length_b   1.000
_cell.length_c   1.000
_cell.angle_alpha   90.00
_cell.angle_beta   90.00
_cell.angle_gamma   90.00
#
_symmetry.space_group_name_H-M   'P 1'
#
loop_
_entity.id
_entity.type
_entity.pdbx_description
1 polymer ?
#
loop_
_entity_poly.entity_id
_entity_poly.type
_entity_poly.pdbx_seq_one_letter_code
_entity_poly.pdbx_strand_id
1 'polypeptide(L)'
;MSMRNRFFARVMAAVLICASFVPLNIALAEEKEQSGPDITAEAAVIYAGDTGEIIWSKNADQQMEPASITKLMTCLLAAERLDLGQEIEITKEATDVIPTKMYLQVGEKITVEELLYAALLQSANDAANALAIAVAGSIEDFAVLMNERAASLGCSSTNFVTPSGLPAEGHVSTATDLAVISKAALDNETVRK
;
A
#
# COMPACT_ATOMS: atom_id res chain seq x y z
N MET A 1 -47.54 -37.23 39.63
CA MET A 1 -46.36 -36.50 39.22
C MET A 1 -45.42 -36.40 40.41
N SER A 2 -44.26 -37.08 40.39
CA SER A 2 -43.32 -37.27 41.48
C SER A 2 -42.77 -35.95 42.00
N MET A 3 -42.53 -35.81 43.33
CA MET A 3 -41.94 -34.64 43.96
C MET A 3 -40.60 -34.24 43.31
N ARG A 4 -39.88 -35.20 42.74
CA ARG A 4 -38.63 -35.00 42.00
C ARG A 4 -38.80 -34.17 40.73
N ASN A 5 -39.94 -34.35 39.98
CA ASN A 5 -40.20 -33.55 38.77
C ASN A 5 -40.61 -32.13 39.04
N ARG A 6 -41.16 -31.85 40.25
CA ARG A 6 -41.51 -30.48 40.67
C ARG A 6 -40.27 -29.69 41.08
N PHE A 7 -39.27 -30.37 41.64
CA PHE A 7 -38.00 -29.73 42.01
C PHE A 7 -37.20 -29.35 40.78
N PHE A 8 -37.09 -30.25 39.77
CA PHE A 8 -36.40 -29.95 38.51
C PHE A 8 -37.06 -28.82 37.71
N ALA A 9 -38.41 -28.78 37.70
CA ALA A 9 -39.13 -27.69 36.99
C ALA A 9 -38.93 -26.34 37.67
N ARG A 10 -38.77 -26.29 39.00
CA ARG A 10 -38.50 -25.04 39.75
C ARG A 10 -37.06 -24.58 39.61
N VAL A 11 -36.09 -25.48 39.53
CA VAL A 11 -34.68 -25.16 39.27
C VAL A 11 -34.47 -24.66 37.84
N MET A 12 -35.12 -25.31 36.84
CA MET A 12 -35.08 -24.84 35.46
C MET A 12 -35.73 -23.45 35.29
N ALA A 13 -36.84 -23.18 35.95
CA ALA A 13 -37.48 -21.86 35.91
C ALA A 13 -36.61 -20.76 36.58
N ALA A 14 -35.88 -21.08 37.63
CA ALA A 14 -34.96 -20.15 38.30
C ALA A 14 -33.73 -19.83 37.43
N VAL A 15 -33.20 -20.82 36.71
CA VAL A 15 -32.06 -20.63 35.82
C VAL A 15 -32.45 -19.80 34.59
N LEU A 16 -33.69 -19.97 34.07
CA LEU A 16 -34.19 -19.15 32.94
C LEU A 16 -34.47 -17.69 33.34
N ILE A 17 -34.82 -17.42 34.59
CA ILE A 17 -35.08 -16.04 35.04
C ILE A 17 -33.76 -15.29 35.35
N CYS A 18 -32.70 -16.00 35.77
CA CYS A 18 -31.38 -15.37 35.93
C CYS A 18 -30.65 -15.05 34.65
N ALA A 19 -30.98 -15.71 33.51
CA ALA A 19 -30.39 -15.42 32.20
C ALA A 19 -30.98 -14.16 31.53
N SER A 20 -32.07 -13.60 32.06
CA SER A 20 -32.77 -12.44 31.45
C SER A 20 -32.30 -11.07 31.98
N PHE A 21 -31.39 -11.04 32.94
CA PHE A 21 -30.89 -9.80 33.56
C PHE A 21 -29.39 -9.59 33.44
N VAL A 22 -28.77 -10.05 32.35
CA VAL A 22 -27.50 -9.51 31.95
C VAL A 22 -27.81 -8.24 31.17
N PRO A 23 -27.54 -7.04 31.69
CA PRO A 23 -27.64 -5.83 30.90
C PRO A 23 -26.60 -6.03 29.77
N LEU A 24 -27.10 -6.20 28.55
CA LEU A 24 -26.30 -6.10 27.34
C LEU A 24 -25.89 -4.62 27.21
N ASN A 25 -24.90 -4.23 28.02
CA ASN A 25 -24.17 -3.01 27.75
C ASN A 25 -23.38 -3.27 26.46
N ILE A 26 -24.09 -3.15 25.32
CA ILE A 26 -23.44 -2.79 24.08
C ILE A 26 -22.93 -1.38 24.36
N ALA A 27 -21.69 -1.28 24.83
CA ALA A 27 -20.93 -0.06 24.66
C ALA A 27 -20.87 0.14 23.16
N LEU A 28 -21.82 0.94 22.62
CA LEU A 28 -21.57 1.67 21.41
C LEU A 28 -20.30 2.46 21.75
N ALA A 29 -19.16 1.97 21.30
CA ALA A 29 -17.98 2.80 21.18
C ALA A 29 -18.47 3.93 20.25
N GLU A 30 -18.82 5.08 20.84
CA GLU A 30 -18.81 6.32 20.09
C GLU A 30 -17.42 6.37 19.48
N GLU A 31 -17.34 6.09 18.17
CA GLU A 31 -16.21 6.54 17.38
C GLU A 31 -16.11 8.04 17.68
N LYS A 32 -15.22 8.39 18.59
CA LYS A 32 -14.81 9.78 18.74
C LYS A 32 -14.34 10.17 17.34
N GLU A 33 -15.14 10.92 16.61
CA GLU A 33 -14.70 11.65 15.43
C GLU A 33 -13.47 12.42 15.88
N GLN A 34 -12.29 11.84 15.60
CA GLN A 34 -11.04 12.47 15.93
C GLN A 34 -10.98 13.68 15.01
N SER A 35 -11.25 14.87 15.55
CA SER A 35 -11.23 16.11 14.79
C SER A 35 -9.83 16.26 14.18
N GLY A 36 -9.72 15.82 12.95
CA GLY A 36 -8.47 15.87 12.18
C GLY A 36 -8.32 17.19 11.44
N PRO A 37 -7.24 17.34 10.69
CA PRO A 37 -7.01 18.52 9.88
C PRO A 37 -8.11 18.66 8.82
N ASP A 38 -8.51 19.90 8.55
CA ASP A 38 -9.37 20.22 7.41
C ASP A 38 -8.55 20.15 6.12
N ILE A 39 -8.79 19.10 5.31
CA ILE A 39 -8.05 18.83 4.08
C ILE A 39 -9.01 18.56 2.92
N THR A 40 -8.60 18.98 1.72
CA THR A 40 -9.35 18.78 0.47
C THR A 40 -9.14 17.38 -0.14
N ALA A 41 -8.13 16.63 0.30
CA ALA A 41 -7.90 15.27 -0.17
C ALA A 41 -9.10 14.36 0.11
N GLU A 42 -9.44 13.48 -0.84
CA GLU A 42 -10.54 12.52 -0.70
C GLU A 42 -10.21 11.41 0.30
N ALA A 43 -8.97 10.93 0.29
CA ALA A 43 -8.43 9.96 1.24
C ALA A 43 -7.09 10.43 1.80
N ALA A 44 -6.85 10.16 3.08
CA ALA A 44 -5.58 10.49 3.74
C ALA A 44 -5.36 9.65 5.00
N VAL A 45 -4.11 9.51 5.40
CA VAL A 45 -3.69 8.86 6.63
C VAL A 45 -2.50 9.58 7.25
N ILE A 46 -2.47 9.68 8.57
CA ILE A 46 -1.26 10.01 9.34
C ILE A 46 -0.81 8.72 10.02
N TYR A 47 0.35 8.24 9.60
CA TYR A 47 0.91 6.96 10.01
C TYR A 47 2.22 7.16 10.80
N ALA A 48 2.29 6.62 12.00
CA ALA A 48 3.49 6.63 12.83
C ALA A 48 4.43 5.50 12.39
N GLY A 49 5.44 5.84 11.58
CA GLY A 49 6.35 4.85 11.00
C GLY A 49 7.10 3.98 12.01
N ASP A 50 7.36 4.48 13.22
CA ASP A 50 8.09 3.74 14.26
C ASP A 50 7.21 2.68 14.96
N THR A 51 5.91 2.97 15.14
CA THR A 51 4.97 2.11 15.88
C THR A 51 4.03 1.32 14.98
N GLY A 52 3.84 1.77 13.72
CA GLY A 52 2.82 1.22 12.82
C GLY A 52 1.40 1.69 13.16
N GLU A 53 1.24 2.71 14.02
CA GLU A 53 -0.05 3.22 14.44
C GLU A 53 -0.61 4.24 13.45
N ILE A 54 -1.91 4.12 13.15
CA ILE A 54 -2.65 5.17 12.43
C ILE A 54 -3.11 6.21 13.46
N ILE A 55 -2.50 7.39 13.40
CA ILE A 55 -2.81 8.51 14.31
C ILE A 55 -4.11 9.20 13.90
N TRP A 56 -4.35 9.30 12.60
CA TRP A 56 -5.57 9.89 12.02
C TRP A 56 -5.80 9.37 10.61
N SER A 57 -7.05 9.28 10.21
CA SER A 57 -7.40 8.81 8.87
C SER A 57 -8.67 9.48 8.35
N LYS A 58 -8.75 9.60 7.01
CA LYS A 58 -9.93 10.01 6.25
C LYS A 58 -10.03 9.08 5.05
N ASN A 59 -11.09 8.28 4.97
CA ASN A 59 -11.32 7.32 3.88
C ASN A 59 -10.08 6.49 3.52
N ALA A 60 -9.24 6.15 4.52
CA ALA A 60 -7.88 5.64 4.29
C ALA A 60 -7.84 4.28 3.59
N ASP A 61 -8.92 3.51 3.68
CA ASP A 61 -9.04 2.17 3.06
C ASP A 61 -9.85 2.20 1.75
N GLN A 62 -10.24 3.39 1.28
CA GLN A 62 -10.87 3.56 -0.03
C GLN A 62 -9.84 3.30 -1.13
N GLN A 63 -10.15 2.38 -2.05
CA GLN A 63 -9.32 2.14 -3.23
C GLN A 63 -9.41 3.34 -4.20
N MET A 64 -8.25 3.82 -4.60
CA MET A 64 -8.08 4.93 -5.53
C MET A 64 -6.86 4.68 -6.43
N GLU A 65 -6.75 5.42 -7.53
CA GLU A 65 -5.54 5.40 -8.35
C GLU A 65 -4.37 6.05 -7.58
N PRO A 66 -3.26 5.32 -7.35
CA PRO A 66 -2.15 5.82 -6.54
C PRO A 66 -1.28 6.86 -7.26
N ALA A 67 -1.45 7.03 -8.56
CA ALA A 67 -0.62 7.90 -9.40
C ALA A 67 0.90 7.66 -9.15
N SER A 68 1.71 8.71 -9.19
CA SER A 68 3.17 8.61 -9.10
C SER A 68 3.71 8.14 -7.74
N ILE A 69 2.89 8.03 -6.69
CA ILE A 69 3.32 7.39 -5.44
C ILE A 69 3.73 5.93 -5.69
N THR A 70 3.19 5.29 -6.72
CA THR A 70 3.60 3.97 -7.22
C THR A 70 5.12 3.83 -7.37
N LYS A 71 5.81 4.89 -7.78
CA LYS A 71 7.27 4.87 -7.99
C LYS A 71 8.09 4.58 -6.73
N LEU A 72 7.51 4.76 -5.55
CA LEU A 72 8.15 4.31 -4.31
C LEU A 72 8.34 2.79 -4.29
N MET A 73 7.33 2.02 -4.71
CA MET A 73 7.46 0.56 -4.84
C MET A 73 8.45 0.18 -5.93
N THR A 74 8.42 0.88 -7.06
CA THR A 74 9.37 0.65 -8.16
C THR A 74 10.81 0.89 -7.73
N CYS A 75 11.07 2.02 -7.08
CA CYS A 75 12.41 2.37 -6.60
C CYS A 75 12.86 1.45 -5.45
N LEU A 76 11.97 1.04 -4.56
CA LEU A 76 12.27 0.06 -3.52
C LEU A 76 12.73 -1.27 -4.12
N LEU A 77 11.98 -1.83 -5.06
CA LEU A 77 12.34 -3.08 -5.73
C LEU A 77 13.64 -2.98 -6.54
N ALA A 78 13.87 -1.86 -7.22
CA ALA A 78 15.13 -1.63 -7.93
C ALA A 78 16.31 -1.54 -6.98
N ALA A 79 16.18 -0.82 -5.87
CA ALA A 79 17.21 -0.70 -4.84
C ALA A 79 17.48 -2.02 -4.08
N GLU A 80 16.49 -2.90 -3.98
CA GLU A 80 16.64 -4.23 -3.37
C GLU A 80 17.34 -5.25 -4.30
N ARG A 81 17.36 -5.02 -5.63
CA ARG A 81 17.72 -6.05 -6.63
C ARG A 81 18.83 -5.68 -7.58
N LEU A 82 19.18 -4.40 -7.71
CA LEU A 82 20.20 -3.91 -8.64
C LEU A 82 21.32 -3.19 -7.90
N ASP A 83 22.53 -3.27 -8.46
CA ASP A 83 23.66 -2.47 -7.98
C ASP A 83 23.56 -1.03 -8.49
N LEU A 84 23.77 -0.04 -7.61
CA LEU A 84 23.63 1.39 -7.95
C LEU A 84 24.50 1.83 -9.11
N GLY A 85 25.73 1.30 -9.22
CA GLY A 85 26.66 1.60 -10.29
C GLY A 85 26.43 0.79 -11.58
N GLN A 86 25.46 -0.13 -11.60
CA GLN A 86 25.15 -0.91 -12.80
C GLN A 86 24.60 0.03 -13.89
N GLU A 87 25.19 -0.04 -15.09
CA GLU A 87 24.66 0.65 -16.28
C GLU A 87 23.53 -0.17 -16.90
N ILE A 88 22.43 0.51 -17.18
CA ILE A 88 21.24 -0.01 -17.86
C ILE A 88 21.20 0.56 -19.26
N GLU A 89 21.16 -0.31 -20.28
CA GLU A 89 20.92 0.11 -21.66
C GLU A 89 19.42 0.34 -21.86
N ILE A 90 19.06 1.56 -22.29
CA ILE A 90 17.68 2.00 -22.41
C ILE A 90 17.01 1.37 -23.62
N THR A 91 15.90 0.67 -23.37
CA THR A 91 15.10 0.04 -24.41
C THR A 91 14.06 0.99 -24.99
N LYS A 92 13.55 0.66 -26.18
CA LYS A 92 12.42 1.39 -26.78
C LYS A 92 11.19 1.36 -25.88
N GLU A 93 10.92 0.23 -25.25
CA GLU A 93 9.77 0.04 -24.35
C GLU A 93 9.82 1.00 -23.14
N ALA A 94 11.01 1.21 -22.55
CA ALA A 94 11.18 2.16 -21.45
C ALA A 94 10.82 3.58 -21.86
N THR A 95 11.13 3.98 -23.12
CA THR A 95 10.93 5.36 -23.62
C THR A 95 9.52 5.61 -24.16
N ASP A 96 8.76 4.54 -24.48
CA ASP A 96 7.41 4.64 -25.05
C ASP A 96 6.35 4.89 -23.98
N VAL A 97 6.43 6.06 -23.37
CA VAL A 97 5.57 6.46 -22.24
C VAL A 97 5.26 7.95 -22.31
N ILE A 98 4.13 8.37 -21.79
CA ILE A 98 3.77 9.79 -21.70
C ILE A 98 4.55 10.52 -20.58
N PRO A 99 4.74 11.85 -20.64
CA PRO A 99 5.38 12.63 -19.59
C PRO A 99 4.66 12.49 -18.22
N THR A 100 5.38 12.70 -17.10
CA THR A 100 6.73 13.31 -16.94
C THR A 100 7.83 12.34 -17.35
N LYS A 101 8.90 12.84 -17.97
CA LYS A 101 10.05 12.04 -18.45
C LYS A 101 11.37 12.78 -18.18
N MET A 102 12.47 12.03 -18.08
CA MET A 102 13.81 12.59 -18.24
C MET A 102 14.30 12.58 -19.71
N TYR A 103 13.47 12.07 -20.65
CA TYR A 103 13.72 11.99 -22.09
C TYR A 103 14.90 11.09 -22.47
N LEU A 104 14.95 9.90 -21.87
CA LEU A 104 15.92 8.86 -22.19
C LEU A 104 15.94 8.51 -23.68
N GLN A 105 17.13 8.24 -24.22
CA GLN A 105 17.31 7.84 -25.61
C GLN A 105 17.52 6.32 -25.71
N VAL A 106 16.92 5.68 -26.73
CA VAL A 106 17.12 4.25 -26.96
C VAL A 106 18.59 3.95 -27.22
N GLY A 107 19.17 2.98 -26.51
CA GLY A 107 20.57 2.60 -26.57
C GLY A 107 21.48 3.44 -25.68
N GLU A 108 20.96 4.47 -25.01
CA GLU A 108 21.71 5.20 -23.98
C GLU A 108 22.01 4.27 -22.80
N LYS A 109 23.15 4.49 -22.17
CA LYS A 109 23.53 3.80 -20.94
C LYS A 109 23.51 4.76 -19.77
N ILE A 110 22.80 4.41 -18.73
CA ILE A 110 22.61 5.23 -17.56
C ILE A 110 22.64 4.33 -16.32
N THR A 111 23.17 4.84 -15.22
CA THR A 111 23.29 4.05 -13.98
C THR A 111 21.95 3.89 -13.27
N VAL A 112 21.81 2.82 -12.50
CA VAL A 112 20.65 2.58 -11.63
C VAL A 112 20.45 3.76 -10.68
N GLU A 113 21.52 4.34 -10.12
CA GLU A 113 21.44 5.49 -9.23
C GLU A 113 20.80 6.70 -9.91
N GLU A 114 21.23 7.03 -11.14
CA GLU A 114 20.67 8.15 -11.91
C GLU A 114 19.19 7.92 -12.26
N LEU A 115 18.81 6.68 -12.59
CA LEU A 115 17.42 6.31 -12.83
C LEU A 115 16.56 6.44 -11.56
N LEU A 116 17.08 6.06 -10.39
CA LEU A 116 16.39 6.22 -9.10
C LEU A 116 16.16 7.70 -8.80
N TYR A 117 17.19 8.56 -8.97
CA TYR A 117 17.02 10.00 -8.80
C TYR A 117 15.99 10.59 -9.77
N ALA A 118 16.00 10.17 -11.03
CA ALA A 118 15.04 10.64 -12.01
C ALA A 118 13.59 10.21 -11.66
N ALA A 119 13.41 8.96 -11.24
CA ALA A 119 12.10 8.45 -10.85
C ALA A 119 11.56 9.12 -9.58
N LEU A 120 12.40 9.37 -8.56
CA LEU A 120 11.98 9.92 -7.28
C LEU A 120 11.86 11.46 -7.32
N LEU A 121 12.83 12.18 -7.89
CA LEU A 121 12.87 13.64 -7.82
C LEU A 121 12.09 14.32 -8.96
N GLN A 122 12.14 13.75 -10.17
CA GLN A 122 11.45 14.31 -11.35
C GLN A 122 10.17 13.54 -11.68
N SER A 123 9.89 12.46 -10.95
CA SER A 123 8.77 11.56 -11.25
C SER A 123 8.80 11.03 -12.69
N ALA A 124 10.01 10.76 -13.23
CA ALA A 124 10.21 10.36 -14.62
C ALA A 124 9.65 8.96 -14.88
N ASN A 125 8.68 8.87 -15.80
CA ASN A 125 8.00 7.62 -16.15
C ASN A 125 8.91 6.68 -16.94
N ASP A 126 9.73 7.21 -17.85
CA ASP A 126 10.73 6.46 -18.62
C ASP A 126 11.82 5.85 -17.72
N ALA A 127 12.26 6.57 -16.68
CA ALA A 127 13.18 6.04 -15.69
C ALA A 127 12.53 4.89 -14.87
N ALA A 128 11.28 5.04 -14.45
CA ALA A 128 10.56 3.99 -13.74
C ALA A 128 10.41 2.73 -14.61
N ASN A 129 10.08 2.89 -15.90
CA ASN A 129 9.99 1.77 -16.83
C ASN A 129 11.36 1.11 -17.08
N ALA A 130 12.44 1.91 -17.21
CA ALA A 130 13.79 1.38 -17.37
C ALA A 130 14.23 0.54 -16.16
N LEU A 131 13.96 1.02 -14.96
CA LEU A 131 14.23 0.27 -13.73
C LEU A 131 13.42 -1.04 -13.68
N ALA A 132 12.13 -0.98 -14.03
CA ALA A 132 11.26 -2.15 -14.06
C ALA A 132 11.77 -3.23 -15.02
N ILE A 133 12.11 -2.85 -16.25
CA ILE A 133 12.63 -3.75 -17.26
C ILE A 133 13.98 -4.32 -16.83
N ALA A 134 14.85 -3.51 -16.23
CA ALA A 134 16.14 -3.97 -15.73
C ALA A 134 16.00 -5.01 -14.60
N VAL A 135 14.98 -4.91 -13.77
CA VAL A 135 14.72 -5.85 -12.66
C VAL A 135 14.08 -7.15 -13.14
N ALA A 136 13.10 -7.07 -14.04
CA ALA A 136 12.20 -8.20 -14.34
C ALA A 136 12.20 -8.62 -15.81
N GLY A 137 12.80 -7.86 -16.70
CA GLY A 137 12.82 -8.13 -18.14
C GLY A 137 11.63 -7.55 -18.91
N SER A 138 10.50 -7.32 -18.25
CA SER A 138 9.31 -6.67 -18.82
C SER A 138 8.56 -5.84 -17.77
N ILE A 139 7.65 -4.95 -18.25
CA ILE A 139 6.77 -4.18 -17.37
C ILE A 139 5.75 -5.11 -16.69
N GLU A 140 5.23 -6.09 -17.41
CA GLU A 140 4.26 -7.06 -16.94
C GLU A 140 4.83 -7.94 -15.82
N ASP A 141 6.03 -8.51 -16.01
CA ASP A 141 6.69 -9.32 -14.99
C ASP A 141 7.07 -8.48 -13.78
N PHE A 142 7.43 -7.21 -14.00
CA PHE A 142 7.69 -6.30 -12.89
C PHE A 142 6.44 -6.01 -12.07
N ALA A 143 5.28 -5.85 -12.71
CA ALA A 143 4.01 -5.65 -12.00
C ALA A 143 3.68 -6.86 -11.09
N VAL A 144 4.02 -8.08 -11.50
CA VAL A 144 3.90 -9.28 -10.65
C VAL A 144 4.77 -9.11 -9.39
N LEU A 145 6.04 -8.72 -9.55
CA LEU A 145 6.94 -8.49 -8.40
C LEU A 145 6.46 -7.38 -7.47
N MET A 146 5.88 -6.29 -8.03
CA MET A 146 5.30 -5.20 -7.23
C MET A 146 4.15 -5.73 -6.36
N ASN A 147 3.28 -6.55 -6.92
CA ASN A 147 2.13 -7.12 -6.19
C ASN A 147 2.56 -8.16 -5.15
N GLU A 148 3.56 -8.99 -5.46
CA GLU A 148 4.15 -9.91 -4.48
C GLU A 148 4.78 -9.13 -3.31
N ARG A 149 5.49 -8.03 -3.60
CA ARG A 149 6.09 -7.19 -2.57
C ARG A 149 5.02 -6.50 -1.72
N ALA A 150 3.98 -5.94 -2.34
CA ALA A 150 2.85 -5.34 -1.63
C ALA A 150 2.17 -6.37 -0.69
N ALA A 151 1.90 -7.56 -1.18
CA ALA A 151 1.34 -8.65 -0.37
C ALA A 151 2.25 -9.02 0.81
N SER A 152 3.57 -9.09 0.61
CA SER A 152 4.54 -9.37 1.68
C SER A 152 4.58 -8.30 2.77
N LEU A 153 4.20 -7.06 2.44
CA LEU A 153 4.07 -5.95 3.36
C LEU A 153 2.69 -5.89 4.05
N GLY A 154 1.77 -6.79 3.69
CA GLY A 154 0.40 -6.82 4.20
C GLY A 154 -0.57 -5.88 3.48
N CYS A 155 -0.17 -5.29 2.35
CA CYS A 155 -1.00 -4.40 1.54
C CYS A 155 -2.00 -5.21 0.71
N SER A 156 -3.16 -5.51 1.26
CA SER A 156 -4.16 -6.41 0.65
C SER A 156 -5.13 -5.70 -0.29
N SER A 157 -5.16 -4.37 -0.26
CA SER A 157 -6.07 -3.55 -1.09
C SER A 157 -5.34 -2.85 -2.23
N THR A 158 -4.12 -3.30 -2.55
CA THR A 158 -3.27 -2.75 -3.60
C THR A 158 -3.13 -3.72 -4.76
N ASN A 159 -3.23 -3.20 -5.98
CA ASN A 159 -2.89 -3.90 -7.21
C ASN A 159 -2.15 -2.95 -8.16
N PHE A 160 -0.91 -3.26 -8.44
CA PHE A 160 -0.08 -2.52 -9.37
C PHE A 160 -0.14 -3.15 -10.78
N VAL A 161 -0.24 -2.31 -11.79
CA VAL A 161 -0.23 -2.69 -13.21
C VAL A 161 0.91 -2.00 -13.96
N THR A 162 1.27 -0.78 -13.54
CA THR A 162 2.35 -0.01 -14.15
C THR A 162 3.40 0.40 -13.13
N PRO A 163 4.70 0.45 -13.48
CA PRO A 163 5.76 0.87 -12.55
C PRO A 163 5.77 2.38 -12.31
N SER A 164 5.14 3.16 -13.19
CA SER A 164 5.13 4.62 -13.14
C SER A 164 3.94 5.23 -12.41
N GLY A 165 2.85 4.45 -12.24
CA GLY A 165 1.59 4.94 -11.70
C GLY A 165 0.71 5.66 -12.73
N LEU A 166 1.00 5.49 -14.02
CA LEU A 166 0.07 5.91 -15.07
C LEU A 166 -1.22 5.10 -15.00
N PRO A 167 -2.38 5.72 -15.32
CA PRO A 167 -3.67 5.05 -15.28
C PRO A 167 -3.68 3.76 -16.10
N ALA A 168 -4.16 2.69 -15.48
CA ALA A 168 -4.42 1.40 -16.12
C ALA A 168 -5.57 0.72 -15.39
N GLU A 169 -6.34 -0.10 -16.10
CA GLU A 169 -7.45 -0.83 -15.51
C GLU A 169 -6.95 -1.70 -14.34
N GLY A 170 -7.55 -1.53 -13.19
CA GLY A 170 -7.18 -2.25 -11.98
C GLY A 170 -5.94 -1.73 -11.25
N HIS A 171 -5.31 -0.63 -11.69
CA HIS A 171 -4.19 -0.01 -10.98
C HIS A 171 -4.69 0.81 -9.80
N VAL A 172 -4.77 0.18 -8.62
CA VAL A 172 -5.39 0.77 -7.42
C VAL A 172 -4.57 0.52 -6.16
N SER A 173 -4.76 1.39 -5.18
CA SER A 173 -4.23 1.25 -3.82
C SER A 173 -5.09 2.02 -2.84
N THR A 174 -4.73 2.01 -1.55
CA THR A 174 -5.37 2.78 -0.48
C THR A 174 -4.34 3.66 0.22
N ALA A 175 -4.79 4.71 0.92
CA ALA A 175 -3.88 5.56 1.69
C ALA A 175 -3.16 4.75 2.79
N THR A 176 -3.84 3.78 3.41
CA THR A 176 -3.24 2.86 4.40
C THR A 176 -2.12 2.04 3.78
N ASP A 177 -2.37 1.34 2.67
CA ASP A 177 -1.38 0.51 2.00
C ASP A 177 -0.18 1.36 1.51
N LEU A 178 -0.45 2.55 0.93
CA LEU A 178 0.59 3.46 0.47
C LEU A 178 1.46 3.99 1.63
N ALA A 179 0.92 4.17 2.83
CA ALA A 179 1.70 4.54 4.01
C ALA A 179 2.67 3.42 4.42
N VAL A 180 2.22 2.16 4.39
CA VAL A 180 3.05 0.98 4.66
C VAL A 180 4.16 0.84 3.60
N ILE A 181 3.83 1.00 2.32
CA ILE A 181 4.79 0.96 1.22
C ILE A 181 5.81 2.10 1.35
N SER A 182 5.34 3.32 1.66
CA SER A 182 6.21 4.49 1.88
C SER A 182 7.18 4.26 3.04
N LYS A 183 6.71 3.66 4.14
CA LYS A 183 7.56 3.28 5.27
C LYS A 183 8.64 2.27 4.84
N ALA A 184 8.28 1.23 4.12
CA ALA A 184 9.23 0.25 3.61
C ALA A 184 10.28 0.88 2.68
N ALA A 185 9.86 1.81 1.82
CA ALA A 185 10.76 2.57 0.95
C ALA A 185 11.73 3.45 1.76
N LEU A 186 11.23 4.16 2.78
CA LEU A 186 12.06 5.01 3.65
C LEU A 186 12.99 4.21 4.58
N ASP A 187 12.69 2.95 4.89
CA ASP A 187 13.58 2.07 5.64
C ASP A 187 14.76 1.57 4.79
N ASN A 188 14.62 1.59 3.47
CA ASN A 188 15.71 1.28 2.56
C ASN A 188 16.68 2.48 2.50
N GLU A 189 17.96 2.26 2.87
CA GLU A 189 18.97 3.32 2.93
C GLU A 189 19.22 4.00 1.57
N THR A 190 19.09 3.26 0.47
CA THR A 190 19.27 3.79 -0.88
C THR A 190 18.13 4.73 -1.28
N VAL A 191 16.88 4.33 -1.02
CA VAL A 191 15.70 5.11 -1.38
C VAL A 191 15.56 6.37 -0.50
N ARG A 192 16.04 6.29 0.74
CA ARG A 192 15.95 7.40 1.71
C ARG A 192 16.95 8.53 1.46
N LYS A 193 18.08 8.28 0.79
CA LYS A 193 19.12 9.27 0.47
C LYS A 193 18.66 10.31 -0.53
#